data_2f1fbc679821b3c41023378d2706e27d
#
_entry.id   2f1fbc679821b3c41023378d2706e27d
#
_cell.length_a   1.000
_cell.length_b   1.000
_cell.length_c   1.000
_cell.angle_alpha   90.00
_cell.angle_beta   90.00
_cell.angle_gamma   90.00
#
_symmetry.space_group_name_H-M   'P 1'
#
loop_
_entity.id
_entity.type
_entity.pdbx_description
1 polymer ?
#
loop_
_entity_poly.entity_id
_entity_poly.type
_entity_poly.pdbx_seq_one_letter_code
_entity_poly.pdbx_strand_id
1 'polypeptide(L)'
;AWGRALGLPFGRAPAATLRALIMADSVGSVRVTPWRRLLVEGFPAGEPSPPGLLESESDPRLAMQACPGAPYCEQASVATLGLARELAERMDGQGSRSVHLSGCVKGCACQAPTDLCLTGRAGRFDLIVGDRADGEPVATGLDESDVIEHLEKNRDALRL
;
A
#
# COMPACT_ATOMS: atom_id res chain seq x y z
N ALA A 1 -22.73 -19.68 2.18
CA ALA A 1 -21.73 -18.84 1.52
C ALA A 1 -20.37 -19.54 1.63
N TRP A 2 -19.56 -19.52 0.57
CA TRP A 2 -18.26 -20.19 0.57
C TRP A 2 -17.27 -19.53 1.55
N GLY A 3 -17.22 -18.19 1.57
CA GLY A 3 -16.32 -17.43 2.42
C GLY A 3 -16.22 -15.97 1.99
N ARG A 4 -15.20 -15.27 2.49
CA ARG A 4 -14.93 -13.86 2.21
C ARG A 4 -13.51 -13.66 1.70
N ALA A 5 -13.35 -12.65 0.84
CA ALA A 5 -12.05 -12.13 0.44
C ALA A 5 -11.70 -10.93 1.34
N LEU A 6 -10.61 -11.01 2.08
CA LEU A 6 -10.12 -9.94 2.95
C LEU A 6 -8.81 -9.38 2.41
N GLY A 7 -8.73 -8.07 2.25
CA GLY A 7 -7.56 -7.39 1.72
C GLY A 7 -6.45 -7.22 2.76
N LEU A 8 -5.21 -7.25 2.29
CA LEU A 8 -4.02 -7.00 3.08
C LEU A 8 -3.49 -5.59 2.73
N PRO A 9 -3.59 -4.60 3.64
CA PRO A 9 -3.02 -3.27 3.40
C PRO A 9 -1.55 -3.39 3.03
N PHE A 10 -1.16 -2.89 1.87
CA PHE A 10 0.22 -2.98 1.35
C PHE A 10 0.79 -4.42 1.32
N GLY A 11 -0.08 -5.44 1.25
CA GLY A 11 0.31 -6.85 1.29
C GLY A 11 0.75 -7.38 2.67
N ARG A 12 0.41 -6.72 3.76
CA ARG A 12 0.87 -7.04 5.13
C ARG A 12 -0.29 -7.10 6.12
N ALA A 13 -0.14 -7.92 7.14
CA ALA A 13 -1.01 -7.93 8.32
C ALA A 13 -0.18 -8.18 9.58
N PRO A 14 -0.57 -7.64 10.74
CA PRO A 14 0.01 -8.01 12.02
C PRO A 14 -0.17 -9.51 12.30
N ALA A 15 0.82 -10.14 12.91
CA ALA A 15 0.72 -11.56 13.29
C ALA A 15 -0.47 -11.83 14.23
N ALA A 16 -0.80 -10.87 15.11
CA ALA A 16 -1.96 -10.96 15.99
C ALA A 16 -3.28 -11.02 15.20
N THR A 17 -3.41 -10.21 14.13
CA THR A 17 -4.57 -10.22 13.23
C THR A 17 -4.73 -11.56 12.53
N LEU A 18 -3.63 -12.10 11.97
CA LEU A 18 -3.65 -13.42 11.32
C LEU A 18 -3.98 -14.53 12.32
N ARG A 19 -3.43 -14.47 13.53
CA ARG A 19 -3.73 -15.41 14.61
C ARG A 19 -5.23 -15.35 14.98
N ALA A 20 -5.78 -14.16 15.17
CA ALA A 20 -7.20 -14.00 15.48
C ALA A 20 -8.09 -14.59 14.38
N LEU A 21 -7.70 -14.38 13.11
CA LEU A 21 -8.43 -14.95 11.97
C LEU A 21 -8.43 -16.48 11.96
N ILE A 22 -7.26 -17.12 12.10
CA ILE A 22 -7.13 -18.57 12.01
C ILE A 22 -7.63 -19.32 13.26
N MET A 23 -7.77 -18.62 14.39
CA MET A 23 -8.29 -19.18 15.63
C MET A 23 -9.82 -19.02 15.79
N ALA A 24 -10.47 -18.35 14.85
CA ALA A 24 -11.93 -18.21 14.87
C ALA A 24 -12.58 -19.56 14.51
N ASP A 25 -13.50 -20.05 15.35
CA ASP A 25 -14.14 -21.37 15.21
C ASP A 25 -14.88 -21.54 13.87
N SER A 26 -15.34 -20.43 13.29
CA SER A 26 -16.05 -20.40 12.01
C SER A 26 -15.12 -20.55 10.78
N VAL A 27 -13.82 -20.37 10.94
CA VAL A 27 -12.86 -20.39 9.83
C VAL A 27 -12.38 -21.81 9.53
N GLY A 28 -12.78 -22.32 8.38
CA GLY A 28 -12.37 -23.65 7.91
C GLY A 28 -10.99 -23.65 7.24
N SER A 29 -10.72 -22.66 6.42
CA SER A 29 -9.40 -22.51 5.77
C SER A 29 -9.08 -21.06 5.41
N VAL A 30 -7.79 -20.76 5.28
CA VAL A 30 -7.29 -19.46 4.79
C VAL A 30 -6.34 -19.71 3.63
N ARG A 31 -6.59 -19.07 2.49
CA ARG A 31 -5.75 -19.17 1.28
C ARG A 31 -5.16 -17.82 0.94
N VAL A 32 -3.86 -17.76 0.70
CA VAL A 32 -3.15 -16.58 0.21
C VAL A 32 -3.33 -16.47 -1.29
N THR A 33 -3.58 -15.27 -1.78
CA THR A 33 -3.68 -14.97 -3.22
C THR A 33 -2.55 -14.05 -3.68
N PRO A 34 -2.21 -14.04 -4.98
CA PRO A 34 -1.22 -13.10 -5.52
C PRO A 34 -1.70 -11.62 -5.55
N TRP A 35 -2.98 -11.38 -5.27
CA TRP A 35 -3.60 -10.05 -5.31
C TRP A 35 -3.68 -9.36 -3.94
N ARG A 36 -2.79 -9.73 -3.01
CA ARG A 36 -2.78 -9.17 -1.64
C ARG A 36 -4.12 -9.33 -0.91
N ARG A 37 -4.77 -10.49 -1.10
CA ARG A 37 -6.00 -10.88 -0.43
C ARG A 37 -5.88 -12.26 0.18
N LEU A 38 -6.60 -12.45 1.28
CA LEU A 38 -6.85 -13.76 1.87
C LEU A 38 -8.26 -14.20 1.48
N LEU A 39 -8.40 -15.43 1.01
CA LEU A 39 -9.70 -16.06 0.87
C LEU A 39 -9.94 -16.88 2.15
N VAL A 40 -10.98 -16.52 2.90
CA VAL A 40 -11.29 -17.08 4.21
C VAL A 40 -12.58 -17.87 4.10
N GLU A 41 -12.46 -19.20 4.12
CA GLU A 41 -13.60 -20.11 4.05
C GLU A 41 -14.30 -20.19 5.41
N GLY A 42 -15.63 -20.17 5.39
CA GLY A 42 -16.46 -20.25 6.59
C GLY A 42 -16.62 -18.92 7.34
N PHE A 43 -15.90 -17.86 6.98
CA PHE A 43 -16.03 -16.57 7.67
C PHE A 43 -17.44 -16.00 7.47
N PRO A 44 -18.20 -15.72 8.56
CA PRO A 44 -19.60 -15.36 8.45
C PRO A 44 -19.83 -14.04 7.73
N ALA A 45 -20.90 -13.97 6.94
CA ALA A 45 -21.34 -12.72 6.35
C ALA A 45 -21.86 -11.78 7.46
N GLY A 46 -21.41 -10.52 7.44
CA GLY A 46 -21.82 -9.51 8.42
C GLY A 46 -21.01 -9.50 9.72
N GLU A 47 -20.15 -10.48 9.96
CA GLU A 47 -19.18 -10.41 11.05
C GLU A 47 -18.02 -9.48 10.66
N PRO A 48 -17.63 -8.52 11.53
CA PRO A 48 -16.51 -7.62 11.22
C PRO A 48 -15.20 -8.40 11.12
N SER A 49 -14.39 -8.05 10.14
CA SER A 49 -13.06 -8.66 10.00
C SER A 49 -12.14 -8.25 11.15
N PRO A 50 -11.16 -9.08 11.51
CA PRO A 50 -10.13 -8.70 12.48
C PRO A 50 -9.44 -7.39 12.06
N PRO A 51 -9.10 -6.52 13.04
CA PRO A 51 -8.45 -5.24 12.75
C PRO A 51 -7.20 -5.39 11.88
N GLY A 52 -7.05 -4.51 10.90
CA GLY A 52 -5.92 -4.52 9.97
C GLY A 52 -6.12 -5.33 8.69
N LEU A 53 -7.32 -5.90 8.48
CA LEU A 53 -7.76 -6.46 7.20
C LEU A 53 -8.79 -5.54 6.55
N LEU A 54 -8.87 -5.57 5.22
CA LEU A 54 -9.73 -4.71 4.43
C LEU A 54 -10.90 -5.51 3.86
N GLU A 55 -12.10 -4.97 4.00
CA GLU A 55 -13.33 -5.57 3.50
C GLU A 55 -13.77 -4.98 2.16
N SER A 56 -13.48 -3.70 1.95
CA SER A 56 -13.83 -3.01 0.71
C SER A 56 -12.82 -3.30 -0.39
N GLU A 57 -13.32 -3.64 -1.58
CA GLU A 57 -12.49 -3.80 -2.78
C GLU A 57 -11.97 -2.45 -3.31
N SER A 58 -12.64 -1.37 -2.99
CA SER A 58 -12.27 0.00 -3.37
C SER A 58 -11.36 0.70 -2.37
N ASP A 59 -10.89 0.01 -1.33
CA ASP A 59 -9.99 0.61 -0.36
C ASP A 59 -8.67 1.05 -1.03
N PRO A 60 -8.27 2.32 -0.92
CA PRO A 60 -7.10 2.85 -1.62
C PRO A 60 -5.80 2.13 -1.26
N ARG A 61 -5.70 1.54 -0.06
CA ARG A 61 -4.55 0.73 0.36
C ARG A 61 -4.36 -0.55 -0.47
N LEU A 62 -5.37 -0.98 -1.23
CA LEU A 62 -5.25 -2.08 -2.19
C LEU A 62 -4.67 -1.63 -3.53
N ALA A 63 -4.87 -0.39 -3.94
CA ALA A 63 -4.26 0.19 -5.14
C ALA A 63 -2.80 0.63 -4.91
N MET A 64 -2.41 0.83 -3.65
CA MET A 64 -1.06 1.26 -3.27
C MET A 64 -0.13 0.07 -3.03
N GLN A 65 1.12 0.21 -3.44
CA GLN A 65 2.19 -0.75 -3.20
C GLN A 65 3.32 -0.07 -2.43
N ALA A 66 3.72 -0.64 -1.31
CA ALA A 66 4.81 -0.12 -0.51
C ALA A 66 5.76 -1.25 -0.10
N CYS A 67 7.05 -1.07 -0.34
CA CYS A 67 8.06 -1.98 0.20
C CYS A 67 8.21 -1.74 1.72
N PRO A 68 8.93 -2.61 2.45
CA PRO A 68 9.15 -2.39 3.89
C PRO A 68 9.82 -1.07 4.25
N GLY A 69 10.70 -0.54 3.38
CA GLY A 69 11.45 0.68 3.66
C GLY A 69 12.43 0.54 4.83
N ALA A 70 13.03 1.66 5.23
CA ALA A 70 13.82 1.73 6.44
C ALA A 70 12.91 1.64 7.69
N PRO A 71 13.36 1.07 8.82
CA PRO A 71 14.66 0.43 9.04
C PRO A 71 14.72 -1.05 8.64
N TYR A 72 13.67 -1.61 8.04
CA TYR A 72 13.52 -3.05 7.77
C TYR A 72 14.28 -3.51 6.51
N CYS A 73 14.74 -2.60 5.69
CA CYS A 73 15.52 -2.88 4.48
C CYS A 73 16.79 -2.04 4.48
N GLU A 74 17.96 -2.67 4.51
CA GLU A 74 19.27 -2.01 4.50
C GLU A 74 19.53 -1.17 3.24
N GLN A 75 18.85 -1.49 2.13
CA GLN A 75 18.97 -0.76 0.87
C GLN A 75 18.07 0.49 0.82
N ALA A 76 17.12 0.59 1.73
CA ALA A 76 16.19 1.70 1.76
C ALA A 76 16.77 2.91 2.47
N SER A 77 16.67 4.08 1.85
CA SER A 77 17.10 5.35 2.44
C SER A 77 15.96 6.08 3.17
N VAL A 78 14.71 5.64 3.01
CA VAL A 78 13.52 6.23 3.61
C VAL A 78 12.58 5.17 4.18
N ALA A 79 11.79 5.53 5.20
CA ALA A 79 10.62 4.77 5.63
C ALA A 79 9.49 4.97 4.63
N THR A 80 8.68 3.95 4.37
CA THR A 80 7.64 4.00 3.33
C THR A 80 6.23 3.84 3.88
N LEU A 81 6.05 2.99 4.90
CA LEU A 81 4.73 2.58 5.36
C LEU A 81 3.96 3.67 6.11
N GLY A 82 4.66 4.60 6.76
CA GLY A 82 4.04 5.76 7.42
C GLY A 82 3.36 6.64 6.38
N LEU A 83 4.15 7.12 5.43
CA LEU A 83 3.67 7.96 4.33
C LEU A 83 2.61 7.24 3.47
N ALA A 84 2.75 5.92 3.24
CA ALA A 84 1.74 5.17 2.49
C ALA A 84 0.37 5.16 3.16
N ARG A 85 0.31 5.05 4.48
CA ARG A 85 -0.95 5.14 5.24
C ARG A 85 -1.57 6.52 5.15
N GLU A 86 -0.76 7.54 5.35
CA GLU A 86 -1.21 8.93 5.31
C GLU A 86 -1.75 9.31 3.91
N LEU A 87 -1.06 8.90 2.86
CA LEU A 87 -1.53 9.12 1.48
C LEU A 87 -2.82 8.36 1.19
N ALA A 88 -2.96 7.13 1.68
CA ALA A 88 -4.19 6.36 1.49
C ALA A 88 -5.41 7.03 2.14
N GLU A 89 -5.25 7.63 3.33
CA GLU A 89 -6.30 8.39 4.01
C GLU A 89 -6.72 9.64 3.23
N ARG A 90 -5.77 10.28 2.53
CA ARG A 90 -6.02 11.49 1.72
C ARG A 90 -6.58 11.18 0.34
N MET A 91 -6.34 9.98 -0.18
CA MET A 91 -6.80 9.51 -1.49
C MET A 91 -8.19 8.83 -1.44
N ASP A 92 -8.82 8.72 -0.27
CA ASP A 92 -10.13 8.10 -0.14
C ASP A 92 -11.15 8.78 -1.04
N GLY A 93 -11.83 7.98 -1.88
CA GLY A 93 -12.79 8.45 -2.88
C GLY A 93 -12.19 8.98 -4.20
N GLN A 94 -10.88 8.93 -4.41
CA GLN A 94 -10.19 9.51 -5.57
C GLN A 94 -9.93 8.54 -6.74
N GLY A 95 -10.60 7.39 -6.78
CA GLY A 95 -10.44 6.42 -7.87
C GLY A 95 -9.25 5.46 -7.70
N SER A 96 -9.08 4.54 -8.66
CA SER A 96 -8.15 3.40 -8.59
C SER A 96 -6.77 3.73 -9.15
N ARG A 97 -6.11 4.79 -8.67
CA ARG A 97 -4.74 5.07 -9.12
C ARG A 97 -3.74 4.12 -8.49
N SER A 98 -2.81 3.68 -9.31
CA SER A 98 -1.69 2.89 -8.85
C SER A 98 -0.62 3.79 -8.23
N VAL A 99 -0.30 3.57 -6.96
CA VAL A 99 0.74 4.30 -6.24
C VAL A 99 1.80 3.33 -5.73
N HIS A 100 3.06 3.66 -5.96
CA HIS A 100 4.19 2.87 -5.47
C HIS A 100 5.09 3.71 -4.56
N LEU A 101 5.29 3.26 -3.32
CA LEU A 101 6.28 3.81 -2.41
C LEU A 101 7.46 2.84 -2.31
N SER A 102 8.61 3.26 -2.81
CA SER A 102 9.83 2.49 -2.79
C SER A 102 10.88 3.13 -1.90
N GLY A 103 11.48 2.36 -0.99
CA GLY A 103 12.56 2.83 -0.12
C GLY A 103 13.89 3.08 -0.87
N CYS A 104 13.99 2.63 -2.12
CA CYS A 104 15.16 2.82 -3.00
C CYS A 104 14.78 2.58 -4.48
N VAL A 105 15.70 2.83 -5.39
CA VAL A 105 15.51 2.70 -6.85
C VAL A 105 15.22 1.28 -7.34
N LYS A 106 15.37 0.25 -6.51
CA LYS A 106 15.12 -1.15 -6.92
C LYS A 106 13.65 -1.47 -7.18
N GLY A 107 12.72 -0.72 -6.61
CA GLY A 107 11.29 -0.88 -6.88
C GLY A 107 10.73 -2.28 -6.54
N CYS A 108 11.20 -2.93 -5.47
CA CYS A 108 10.92 -4.34 -5.19
C CYS A 108 9.42 -4.67 -5.01
N ALA A 109 8.61 -3.72 -4.56
CA ALA A 109 7.18 -3.93 -4.36
C ALA A 109 6.39 -3.82 -5.67
N CYS A 110 6.89 -3.08 -6.67
CA CYS A 110 6.29 -2.95 -7.99
C CYS A 110 7.37 -2.72 -9.05
N GLN A 111 7.47 -3.64 -10.00
CA GLN A 111 8.40 -3.53 -11.15
C GLN A 111 7.73 -2.92 -12.40
N ALA A 112 6.42 -2.70 -12.36
CA ALA A 112 5.69 -2.05 -13.44
C ALA A 112 5.65 -0.52 -13.22
N PRO A 113 5.47 0.28 -14.28
CA PRO A 113 5.13 1.69 -14.14
C PRO A 113 3.85 1.87 -13.31
N THR A 114 3.82 2.93 -12.51
CA THR A 114 2.65 3.33 -11.72
C THR A 114 2.28 4.77 -12.02
N ASP A 115 1.03 5.15 -11.80
CA ASP A 115 0.59 6.54 -12.02
C ASP A 115 1.41 7.50 -11.16
N LEU A 116 1.78 7.08 -9.95
CA LEU A 116 2.60 7.83 -9.02
C LEU A 116 3.62 6.89 -8.36
N CYS A 117 4.90 7.25 -8.42
CA CYS A 117 5.95 6.54 -7.70
C CYS A 117 6.74 7.51 -6.81
N LEU A 118 6.89 7.16 -5.53
CA LEU A 118 7.72 7.87 -4.56
C LEU A 118 8.92 7.00 -4.24
N THR A 119 10.11 7.43 -4.66
CA THR A 119 11.34 6.65 -4.53
C THR A 119 12.30 7.29 -3.55
N GLY A 120 12.77 6.52 -2.59
CA GLY A 120 13.81 6.95 -1.63
C GLY A 120 15.16 7.08 -2.28
N ARG A 121 15.75 8.29 -2.21
CA ARG A 121 17.13 8.61 -2.61
C ARG A 121 17.78 9.51 -1.56
N ALA A 122 18.92 9.15 -1.07
CA ALA A 122 19.70 9.92 -0.09
C ALA A 122 18.89 10.43 1.12
N GLY A 123 17.98 9.62 1.65
CA GLY A 123 17.15 9.97 2.82
C GLY A 123 15.96 10.87 2.52
N ARG A 124 15.66 11.13 1.25
CA ARG A 124 14.53 11.93 0.77
C ARG A 124 13.74 11.18 -0.28
N PHE A 125 12.56 11.67 -0.61
CA PHE A 125 11.74 11.11 -1.69
C PHE A 125 11.94 11.88 -3.00
N ASP A 126 12.02 11.14 -4.09
CA ASP A 126 11.83 11.67 -5.43
C ASP A 126 10.46 11.24 -5.94
N LEU A 127 9.76 12.16 -6.58
CA LEU A 127 8.44 11.95 -7.17
C LEU A 127 8.58 11.64 -8.66
N ILE A 128 8.04 10.52 -9.07
CA ILE A 128 8.04 10.02 -10.45
C ILE A 128 6.59 9.81 -10.88
N VAL A 129 6.23 10.19 -12.08
CA VAL A 129 4.88 10.11 -12.63
C VAL A 129 4.86 9.20 -13.86
N GLY A 130 3.98 8.21 -13.86
CA GLY A 130 3.78 7.32 -15.01
C GLY A 130 4.94 6.36 -15.30
N ASP A 131 5.84 6.16 -14.33
CA ASP A 131 7.03 5.32 -14.52
C ASP A 131 7.34 4.51 -13.25
N ARG A 132 8.46 3.77 -13.29
CA ARG A 132 8.96 2.89 -12.23
C ARG A 132 9.81 3.65 -11.21
N ALA A 133 10.21 2.96 -10.15
CA ALA A 133 11.04 3.52 -9.08
C ALA A 133 12.43 4.03 -9.52
N ASP A 134 12.94 3.57 -10.65
CA ASP A 134 14.20 4.01 -11.27
C ASP A 134 14.02 5.07 -12.36
N GLY A 135 12.77 5.47 -12.64
CA GLY A 135 12.42 6.47 -13.64
C GLY A 135 12.91 7.89 -13.33
N GLU A 136 12.69 8.79 -14.28
CA GLU A 136 13.07 10.20 -14.16
C GLU A 136 12.11 10.95 -13.24
N PRO A 137 12.59 11.61 -12.18
CA PRO A 137 11.72 12.30 -11.24
C PRO A 137 11.25 13.66 -11.78
N VAL A 138 10.00 13.99 -11.49
CA VAL A 138 9.42 15.34 -11.74
C VAL A 138 9.68 16.30 -10.58
N ALA A 139 9.99 15.77 -9.39
CA ALA A 139 10.43 16.53 -8.23
C ALA A 139 11.37 15.66 -7.38
N THR A 140 12.37 16.27 -6.76
CA THR A 140 13.44 15.58 -6.03
C THR A 140 13.65 16.14 -4.63
N GLY A 141 14.19 15.30 -3.74
CA GLY A 141 14.65 15.74 -2.42
C GLY A 141 13.54 16.14 -1.45
N LEU A 142 12.34 15.58 -1.61
CA LEU A 142 11.16 15.86 -0.79
C LEU A 142 11.22 15.12 0.55
N ASP A 143 10.87 15.76 1.64
CA ASP A 143 10.49 15.06 2.86
C ASP A 143 9.00 14.64 2.82
N GLU A 144 8.50 13.96 3.86
CA GLU A 144 7.11 13.47 3.86
C GLU A 144 6.09 14.61 3.77
N SER A 145 6.35 15.74 4.43
CA SER A 145 5.48 16.92 4.37
C SER A 145 5.53 17.60 3.00
N ASP A 146 6.72 17.69 2.40
CA ASP A 146 6.90 18.23 1.05
C ASP A 146 6.13 17.38 0.02
N VAL A 147 6.17 16.05 0.15
CA VAL A 147 5.41 15.14 -0.71
C VAL A 147 3.92 15.45 -0.63
N ILE A 148 3.38 15.54 0.58
CA ILE A 148 1.95 15.80 0.79
C ILE A 148 1.56 17.15 0.20
N GLU A 149 2.32 18.21 0.52
CA GLU A 149 2.07 19.56 0.00
C GLU A 149 2.14 19.59 -1.54
N HIS A 150 3.13 18.92 -2.12
CA HIS A 150 3.30 18.83 -3.57
C HIS A 150 2.12 18.14 -4.24
N LEU A 151 1.64 17.04 -3.67
CA LEU A 151 0.48 16.30 -4.19
C LEU A 151 -0.81 17.11 -4.05
N GLU A 152 -1.02 17.80 -2.94
CA GLU A 152 -2.18 18.66 -2.72
C GLU A 152 -2.21 19.85 -3.71
N LYS A 153 -1.08 20.54 -3.89
CA LYS A 153 -0.95 21.66 -4.82
C LYS A 153 -1.15 21.25 -6.28
N ASN A 154 -0.75 20.04 -6.64
CA ASN A 154 -0.80 19.56 -8.02
C ASN A 154 -1.94 18.54 -8.24
N ARG A 155 -2.91 18.47 -7.35
CA ARG A 155 -4.00 17.49 -7.38
C ARG A 155 -4.67 17.43 -8.74
N ASP A 156 -5.05 18.56 -9.32
CA ASP A 156 -5.73 18.63 -10.62
C ASP A 156 -4.79 18.23 -11.78
N ALA A 157 -3.52 18.67 -11.74
CA ALA A 157 -2.54 18.33 -12.77
C ALA A 157 -2.15 16.86 -12.73
N LEU A 158 -1.98 16.32 -11.56
CA LEU A 158 -1.73 14.89 -11.33
C LEU A 158 -3.03 14.06 -11.38
N ARG A 159 -4.19 14.73 -11.52
CA ARG A 159 -5.53 14.16 -11.46
C ARG A 159 -5.73 13.25 -10.23
N LEU A 160 -5.21 13.63 -9.08
CA LEU A 160 -5.33 12.93 -7.80
C LEU A 160 -6.69 13.16 -7.17
#